data_c82e445cc84336ca1ca5251fc0907443
#
_entry.id   c82e445cc84336ca1ca5251fc0907443
#
_cell.length_a   1.000
_cell.length_b   1.000
_cell.length_c   1.000
_cell.angle_alpha   90.00
_cell.angle_beta   90.00
_cell.angle_gamma   90.00
#
_symmetry.space_group_name_H-M   'P 1'
#
loop_
_entity.id
_entity.type
_entity.pdbx_description
1 polymer ?
#
loop_
_entity_poly.entity_id
_entity_poly.type
_entity_poly.pdbx_seq_one_letter_code
_entity_poly.pdbx_strand_id
1 'polypeptide(L)'
;LLKTLRTIGRRVPEDVLLAGVNGDALAEESDPPITTAVQPCERIGEAAVHLMLQRIADPDLPPREVYLSSFVAERKSTKGRAKGAGK
;
A
#
# COMPACT_ATOMS: atom_id res chain seq x y z
N LEU A 1 -1.82 -1.55 15.03
CA LEU A 1 -1.82 -3.02 15.05
C LEU A 1 -0.48 -3.60 15.49
N LEU A 2 0.62 -3.07 14.99
CA LEU A 2 1.93 -3.55 15.39
C LEU A 2 2.14 -3.41 16.90
N LYS A 3 1.73 -2.28 17.44
CA LYS A 3 1.83 -2.03 18.87
C LYS A 3 0.98 -3.02 19.66
N THR A 4 -0.21 -3.32 19.18
CA THR A 4 -1.11 -4.29 19.81
C THR A 4 -0.49 -5.68 19.82
N LEU A 5 0.13 -6.09 18.70
CA LEU A 5 0.78 -7.39 18.62
C LEU A 5 1.93 -7.50 19.62
N ARG A 6 2.70 -6.43 19.79
CA ARG A 6 3.77 -6.41 20.79
C ARG A 6 3.21 -6.55 22.20
N THR A 7 2.11 -5.88 22.48
CA THR A 7 1.48 -5.91 23.79
C THR A 7 1.05 -7.32 24.17
N ILE A 8 0.56 -8.11 23.20
CA ILE A 8 0.13 -9.49 23.47
C ILE A 8 1.25 -10.52 23.26
N GLY A 9 2.48 -10.04 23.06
CA GLY A 9 3.64 -10.92 22.97
C GLY A 9 3.85 -11.60 21.63
N ARG A 10 3.23 -11.11 20.56
CA ARG A 10 3.41 -11.66 19.22
C ARG A 10 4.46 -10.87 18.45
N ARG A 11 5.42 -11.56 17.90
CA ARG A 11 6.49 -10.92 17.14
C ARG A 11 6.18 -10.89 15.65
N VAL A 12 6.63 -9.83 14.97
CA VAL A 12 6.50 -9.67 13.53
C VAL A 12 7.92 -9.61 12.96
N PRO A 13 8.30 -10.43 12.02
CA PRO A 13 7.49 -11.43 11.28
C PRO A 13 7.52 -12.83 11.88
N GLU A 14 8.21 -13.06 13.00
CA GLU A 14 8.45 -14.41 13.51
C GLU A 14 7.16 -15.16 13.81
N ASP A 15 6.25 -14.55 14.53
CA ASP A 15 4.99 -15.21 14.91
C ASP A 15 3.86 -14.87 13.95
N VAL A 16 3.84 -13.64 13.40
CA VAL A 16 2.77 -13.15 12.54
C VAL A 16 3.37 -12.35 11.41
N LEU A 17 2.91 -12.59 10.19
CA LEU A 17 3.25 -11.73 9.06
C LEU A 17 2.27 -10.57 9.04
N LEU A 18 2.75 -9.39 8.68
CA LEU A 18 1.93 -8.19 8.70
C LEU A 18 2.11 -7.41 7.40
N ALA A 19 1.00 -7.03 6.80
CA ALA A 19 1.00 -6.23 5.58
C ALA A 19 -0.04 -5.13 5.69
N GLY A 20 0.17 -4.06 4.95
CA GLY A 20 -0.74 -2.93 4.96
C GLY A 20 -0.94 -2.34 3.58
N VAL A 21 -1.60 -1.21 3.54
CA VAL A 21 -1.89 -0.49 2.30
C VAL A 21 -1.41 0.95 2.46
N ASN A 22 -1.06 1.57 1.34
CA ASN A 22 -0.63 2.96 1.18
C ASN A 22 0.88 3.19 1.23
N GLY A 23 1.63 2.38 1.95
CA GLY A 23 3.09 2.42 1.90
C GLY A 23 3.71 3.76 2.24
N ASP A 24 3.19 4.45 3.25
CA ASP A 24 3.70 5.75 3.64
C ASP A 24 5.01 5.63 4.43
N ALA A 25 5.58 6.78 4.81
CA ALA A 25 6.83 6.81 5.55
C ALA A 25 6.75 6.07 6.87
N LEU A 26 5.58 6.07 7.49
CA LEU A 26 5.39 5.39 8.76
C LEU A 26 5.61 3.89 8.63
N ALA A 27 5.17 3.31 7.52
CA ALA A 27 5.38 1.89 7.25
C ALA A 27 6.86 1.57 7.07
N GLU A 28 7.61 2.45 6.39
CA GLU A 28 9.05 2.27 6.21
C GLU A 28 9.82 2.39 7.52
N GLU A 29 9.39 3.29 8.38
CA GLU A 29 10.08 3.60 9.62
C GLU A 29 9.69 2.68 10.77
N SER A 30 8.69 1.85 10.59
CA SER A 30 8.28 0.90 11.61
C SER A 30 9.35 -0.14 11.86
N ASP A 31 9.30 -0.79 13.01
CA ASP A 31 10.23 -1.85 13.36
C ASP A 31 9.43 -3.11 13.67
N PRO A 32 9.41 -4.11 12.78
CA PRO A 32 10.07 -4.11 11.46
C PRO A 32 9.33 -3.26 10.42
N PRO A 33 10.01 -2.87 9.35
CA PRO A 33 9.32 -2.16 8.25
C PRO A 33 8.19 -3.02 7.69
N ILE A 34 7.09 -2.36 7.38
CA ILE A 34 5.86 -3.06 6.99
C ILE A 34 5.74 -3.19 5.48
N THR A 35 5.46 -4.40 5.01
CA THR A 35 5.13 -4.66 3.61
C THR A 35 3.79 -4.00 3.30
N THR A 36 3.73 -3.22 2.23
CA THR A 36 2.51 -2.50 1.88
C THR A 36 2.24 -2.53 0.39
N ALA A 37 0.96 -2.43 0.03
CA ALA A 37 0.57 -2.12 -1.33
C ALA A 37 0.69 -0.60 -1.48
N VAL A 38 1.51 -0.17 -2.44
CA VAL A 38 1.80 1.25 -2.66
C VAL A 38 0.92 1.77 -3.79
N GLN A 39 0.16 2.82 -3.51
CA GLN A 39 -0.69 3.46 -4.51
C GLN A 39 0.11 4.51 -5.27
N PRO A 40 -0.11 4.63 -6.59
CA PRO A 40 0.61 5.62 -7.39
C PRO A 40 -0.02 7.01 -7.24
N CYS A 41 0.15 7.62 -6.08
CA CYS A 41 -0.54 8.85 -5.72
C CYS A 41 -0.33 10.00 -6.70
N GLU A 42 0.90 10.16 -7.19
CA GLU A 42 1.18 11.21 -8.17
C GLU A 42 0.42 10.99 -9.47
N ARG A 43 0.39 9.76 -9.94
CA ARG A 43 -0.33 9.42 -11.16
C ARG A 43 -1.83 9.58 -10.97
N ILE A 44 -2.33 9.21 -9.79
CA ILE A 44 -3.74 9.39 -9.48
C ILE A 44 -4.10 10.87 -9.52
N GLY A 45 -3.28 11.72 -8.93
CA GLY A 45 -3.49 13.16 -8.94
C GLY A 45 -3.46 13.72 -10.35
N GLU A 46 -2.47 13.33 -11.15
CA GLU A 46 -2.36 13.80 -12.54
C GLU A 46 -3.57 13.37 -13.35
N ALA A 47 -3.98 12.11 -13.22
CA ALA A 47 -5.15 11.61 -13.94
C ALA A 47 -6.42 12.32 -13.54
N ALA A 48 -6.58 12.60 -12.25
CA ALA A 48 -7.75 13.30 -11.75
C ALA A 48 -7.86 14.71 -12.32
N VAL A 49 -6.73 15.43 -12.34
CA VAL A 49 -6.70 16.78 -12.91
C VAL A 49 -7.01 16.74 -14.40
N HIS A 50 -6.41 15.80 -15.11
CA HIS A 50 -6.60 15.66 -16.54
C HIS A 50 -8.06 15.38 -16.88
N LEU A 51 -8.70 14.46 -16.15
CA LEU A 51 -10.10 14.14 -16.34
C LEU A 51 -10.99 15.34 -16.03
N MET A 52 -10.65 16.10 -15.00
CA MET A 52 -11.42 17.28 -14.63
C MET A 52 -11.35 18.34 -15.72
N LEU A 53 -10.15 18.59 -16.26
CA LEU A 53 -9.99 19.58 -17.35
C LEU A 53 -10.76 19.17 -18.59
N GLN A 54 -10.78 17.87 -18.92
CA GLN A 54 -11.58 17.40 -20.04
C GLN A 54 -13.08 17.61 -19.79
N ARG A 55 -13.53 17.36 -18.57
CA ARG A 55 -14.94 17.53 -18.22
C ARG A 55 -15.36 19.00 -18.30
N ILE A 56 -14.49 19.89 -17.86
CA ILE A 56 -14.75 21.32 -17.93
C ILE A 56 -14.85 21.80 -19.38
N ALA A 57 -13.95 21.27 -20.24
CA ALA A 57 -13.93 21.64 -21.65
C ALA A 57 -15.16 21.10 -22.38
N ASP A 58 -15.65 19.92 -22.01
CA ASP A 58 -16.83 19.32 -22.63
C ASP A 58 -17.67 18.60 -21.57
N PRO A 59 -18.65 19.30 -20.98
CA PRO A 59 -19.47 18.70 -19.92
C PRO A 59 -20.32 17.51 -20.38
N ASP A 60 -20.49 17.34 -21.69
CA ASP A 60 -21.30 16.25 -22.23
C ASP A 60 -20.51 14.96 -22.45
N LEU A 61 -19.22 14.95 -22.14
CA LEU A 61 -18.43 13.73 -22.25
C LEU A 61 -19.05 12.62 -21.39
N PRO A 62 -19.08 11.37 -21.89
CA PRO A 62 -19.57 10.26 -21.09
C PRO A 62 -18.65 10.01 -19.88
N PRO A 63 -19.19 9.40 -18.83
CA PRO A 63 -18.35 9.04 -17.67
C PRO A 63 -17.18 8.17 -18.08
N ARG A 64 -16.03 8.40 -17.44
CA ARG A 64 -14.82 7.64 -17.73
C ARG A 64 -14.19 7.16 -16.43
N GLU A 65 -13.57 5.99 -16.53
CA GLU A 65 -12.80 5.43 -15.43
C GLU A 65 -11.38 5.18 -15.92
N VAL A 66 -10.41 5.49 -15.06
CA VAL A 66 -9.00 5.25 -15.35
C VAL A 66 -8.45 4.40 -14.24
N TYR A 67 -7.86 3.26 -14.61
CA TYR A 67 -7.27 2.33 -13.65
C TYR A 67 -5.75 2.46 -13.69
N LEU A 68 -5.17 2.68 -12.53
CA LEU A 68 -3.72 2.80 -12.40
C LEU A 68 -3.21 1.65 -11.54
N SER A 69 -2.09 1.08 -11.98
CA SER A 69 -1.50 -0.06 -11.28
C SER A 69 -0.81 0.38 -10.01
N SER A 70 -1.01 -0.38 -8.94
CA SER A 70 -0.23 -0.25 -7.73
C SER A 70 0.82 -1.37 -7.71
N PHE A 71 1.75 -1.30 -6.78
CA PHE A 71 2.73 -2.36 -6.60
C PHE A 71 2.89 -2.67 -5.12
N VAL A 72 3.48 -3.83 -4.82
CA VAL A 72 3.72 -4.24 -3.45
C VAL A 72 5.18 -3.96 -3.11
N ALA A 73 5.39 -3.14 -2.08
CA ALA A 73 6.72 -2.92 -1.54
C ALA A 73 6.97 -3.93 -0.44
N GLU A 74 7.67 -5.00 -0.77
CA GLU A 74 7.95 -6.05 0.19
C GLU A 74 8.99 -5.60 1.19
N ARG A 75 8.67 -5.71 2.46
CA ARG A 75 9.57 -5.32 3.54
C ARG A 75 9.68 -6.45 4.56
N LYS A 76 10.39 -6.18 5.64
CA LYS A 76 10.74 -7.21 6.61
C LYS A 76 9.54 -7.86 7.30
N SER A 77 8.41 -7.16 7.41
CA SER A 77 7.24 -7.69 8.12
C SER A 77 6.64 -8.95 7.51
N THR A 78 6.96 -9.26 6.25
CA THR A 78 6.50 -10.48 5.59
C THR A 78 7.64 -11.40 5.16
N LYS A 79 8.87 -11.06 5.51
CA LYS A 79 10.04 -11.86 5.17
C LYS A 79 10.48 -12.72 6.37
N GLY A 80 11.37 -13.63 6.13
CA GLY A 80 11.92 -14.44 7.20
C GLY A 80 11.06 -15.64 7.53
N ARG A 81 9.83 -15.41 7.93
CA ARG A 81 8.93 -16.51 8.23
C ARG A 81 8.50 -17.28 6.99
N ALA A 82 8.36 -16.56 5.86
CA ALA A 82 7.96 -17.19 4.61
C ALA A 82 8.84 -18.38 4.26
N LYS A 83 10.09 -18.30 4.62
CA LYS A 83 11.05 -19.36 4.37
C LYS A 83 10.67 -20.65 5.08
N GLY A 84 10.23 -20.56 6.31
CA GLY A 84 9.83 -21.72 7.08
C GLY A 84 8.41 -22.17 6.77
N ALA A 85 7.56 -21.23 6.42
CA ALA A 85 6.17 -21.53 6.10
C ALA A 85 6.01 -22.08 4.69
N GLY A 86 6.96 -21.74 3.86
CA GLY A 86 6.89 -22.15 2.49
C GLY A 86 6.94 -23.59 2.33
N LYS A 87 6.76 -23.33 2.68
CA LYS A 87 6.63 -24.28 2.10
C LYS A 87 6.10 -24.90 2.35
#